data_c9b549f3e9415583f76bca8cc1d4ba96
#
_entry.id   c9b549f3e9415583f76bca8cc1d4ba96
#
_cell.length_a   1.000
_cell.length_b   1.000
_cell.length_c   1.000
_cell.angle_alpha   90.00
_cell.angle_beta   90.00
_cell.angle_gamma   90.00
#
_symmetry.space_group_name_H-M   'P 1'
#
loop_
_entity.id
_entity.type
_entity.pdbx_description
1 polymer ?
#
loop_
_entity_poly.entity_id
_entity_poly.type
_entity_poly.pdbx_seq_one_letter_code
_entity_poly.pdbx_strand_id
1 'polypeptide(L)'
;KEISGVAIKDSSQSEFPENMMKDSDVFAADESFAKSCKARTEKYFNEGIDGNADGEYAERSTGGYNCVVNDAMINLYEMTKNKEYLSYPERNLHMMELYFEPDGTIFTQNSTRQDRGKKVWPDLYFHQYLYMATRGNVTGEHRDEFLKAAHQIIRSCIARGDDAPDCLYLLMLYEQMAECTLEGSGFIKTYRKLFLDSGVLRVARENYAYTALKGKTAFLYVNVNGMDVCFKIGESFCEVRNFVAQQLIQTKDGCELTASANVWYYEPWEEKPDTSDWWQMDQKKRSL
;
A
#
# COMPACT_ATOMS: atom_id res chain seq x y z
N LYS A 1 -10.56 30.84 7.04
CA LYS A 1 -10.89 30.82 5.59
C LYS A 1 -9.74 30.28 4.71
N GLU A 2 -8.49 30.36 5.13
CA GLU A 2 -7.33 29.86 4.37
C GLU A 2 -7.01 28.37 4.65
N ILE A 3 -7.43 27.84 5.78
CA ILE A 3 -7.12 26.46 6.21
C ILE A 3 -7.87 25.42 5.36
N SER A 4 -9.11 25.70 4.96
CA SER A 4 -9.89 24.77 4.13
C SER A 4 -9.45 24.70 2.66
N GLY A 5 -8.76 25.73 2.17
CA GLY A 5 -8.31 25.80 0.78
C GLY A 5 -7.00 25.08 0.48
N VAL A 6 -6.15 24.88 1.51
CA VAL A 6 -4.82 24.28 1.36
C VAL A 6 -4.89 22.74 1.47
N ALA A 7 -5.78 22.22 2.33
CA ALA A 7 -5.96 20.77 2.49
C ALA A 7 -6.48 20.08 1.24
N ILE A 8 -7.18 20.80 0.36
CA ILE A 8 -7.86 20.24 -0.82
C ILE A 8 -6.89 19.91 -1.98
N LYS A 9 -5.66 20.37 -1.96
CA LYS A 9 -4.76 20.22 -3.11
C LYS A 9 -3.77 19.07 -3.05
N ASP A 10 -3.55 18.42 -1.91
CA ASP A 10 -2.38 17.52 -1.74
C ASP A 10 -2.61 16.25 -0.93
N SER A 11 -3.82 15.94 -0.48
CA SER A 11 -4.05 14.77 0.35
C SER A 11 -4.63 13.61 -0.46
N SER A 12 -4.40 12.40 0.02
CA SER A 12 -5.03 11.19 -0.47
C SER A 12 -6.56 11.34 -0.42
N GLN A 13 -7.28 10.77 -1.36
CA GLN A 13 -8.75 10.87 -1.42
C GLN A 13 -9.43 10.41 -0.12
N SER A 14 -8.79 9.51 0.61
CA SER A 14 -9.29 8.93 1.85
C SER A 14 -9.29 9.86 3.07
N GLU A 15 -8.46 10.90 3.09
CA GLU A 15 -8.43 11.87 4.19
C GLU A 15 -9.55 12.91 4.11
N PHE A 16 -10.01 13.22 2.89
CA PHE A 16 -10.96 14.28 2.65
C PHE A 16 -12.29 14.15 3.40
N PRO A 17 -12.95 12.98 3.38
CA PRO A 17 -14.23 12.85 4.05
C PRO A 17 -14.15 13.13 5.54
N GLU A 18 -13.11 12.64 6.21
CA GLU A 18 -12.91 12.86 7.64
C GLU A 18 -12.70 14.33 7.97
N ASN A 19 -11.76 14.99 7.29
CA ASN A 19 -11.47 16.39 7.53
C ASN A 19 -12.70 17.27 7.29
N MET A 20 -13.47 16.98 6.24
CA MET A 20 -14.68 17.73 5.93
C MET A 20 -15.80 17.52 6.95
N MET A 21 -15.91 16.33 7.54
CA MET A 21 -16.85 16.07 8.65
C MET A 21 -16.44 16.85 9.89
N LYS A 22 -15.15 16.83 10.28
CA LYS A 22 -14.60 17.63 11.38
C LYS A 22 -14.84 19.13 11.17
N ASP A 23 -14.56 19.62 9.97
CA ASP A 23 -14.81 21.02 9.61
C ASP A 23 -16.29 21.36 9.76
N SER A 24 -17.22 20.47 9.35
CA SER A 24 -18.65 20.71 9.49
C SER A 24 -19.09 20.83 10.95
N ASP A 25 -18.44 20.11 11.86
CA ASP A 25 -18.77 20.15 13.29
C ASP A 25 -18.14 21.36 13.99
N VAL A 26 -16.90 21.70 13.62
CA VAL A 26 -16.23 22.90 14.13
C VAL A 26 -16.94 24.18 13.69
N PHE A 27 -17.44 24.21 12.46
CA PHE A 27 -18.14 25.38 11.89
C PHE A 27 -19.67 25.21 11.87
N ALA A 28 -20.22 24.42 12.79
CA ALA A 28 -21.66 24.19 12.87
C ALA A 28 -22.49 25.47 13.03
N ALA A 29 -21.90 26.58 13.54
CA ALA A 29 -22.53 27.87 13.64
C ALA A 29 -22.68 28.58 12.27
N ASP A 30 -21.87 28.21 11.27
CA ASP A 30 -22.01 28.69 9.88
C ASP A 30 -22.76 27.61 9.06
N GLU A 31 -24.08 27.67 9.06
CA GLU A 31 -24.94 26.68 8.39
C GLU A 31 -24.61 26.51 6.91
N SER A 32 -24.20 27.57 6.21
CA SER A 32 -23.87 27.52 4.78
C SER A 32 -22.58 26.73 4.55
N PHE A 33 -21.56 26.98 5.37
CA PHE A 33 -20.29 26.28 5.29
C PHE A 33 -20.44 24.81 5.68
N ALA A 34 -21.10 24.54 6.80
CA ALA A 34 -21.36 23.17 7.27
C ALA A 34 -22.13 22.34 6.22
N LYS A 35 -23.15 22.94 5.58
CA LYS A 35 -23.91 22.30 4.49
C LYS A 35 -23.01 21.99 3.28
N SER A 36 -22.12 22.91 2.92
CA SER A 36 -21.18 22.70 1.82
C SER A 36 -20.20 21.58 2.13
N CYS A 37 -19.66 21.50 3.35
CA CYS A 37 -18.78 20.44 3.79
C CYS A 37 -19.48 19.08 3.74
N LYS A 38 -20.70 18.98 4.26
CA LYS A 38 -21.50 17.75 4.24
C LYS A 38 -21.80 17.28 2.83
N ALA A 39 -22.25 18.16 1.94
CA ALA A 39 -22.53 17.82 0.55
C ALA A 39 -21.28 17.32 -0.19
N ARG A 40 -20.11 17.89 0.13
CA ARG A 40 -18.86 17.47 -0.46
C ARG A 40 -18.38 16.13 0.10
N THR A 41 -18.54 15.89 1.39
CA THR A 41 -18.28 14.60 2.06
C THR A 41 -19.13 13.49 1.44
N GLU A 42 -20.44 13.72 1.27
CA GLU A 42 -21.36 12.78 0.61
C GLU A 42 -20.92 12.44 -0.81
N LYS A 43 -20.44 13.44 -1.55
CA LYS A 43 -19.92 13.21 -2.92
C LYS A 43 -18.71 12.28 -2.92
N TYR A 44 -17.74 12.47 -2.00
CA TYR A 44 -16.58 11.58 -1.90
C TYR A 44 -16.96 10.17 -1.43
N PHE A 45 -17.89 10.03 -0.48
CA PHE A 45 -18.37 8.72 -0.07
C PHE A 45 -19.06 7.95 -1.20
N ASN A 46 -19.77 8.66 -2.09
CA ASN A 46 -20.39 8.06 -3.26
C ASN A 46 -19.37 7.61 -4.33
N GLU A 47 -18.18 8.17 -4.34
CA GLU A 47 -17.07 7.71 -5.19
C GLU A 47 -16.46 6.39 -4.67
N GLY A 48 -16.67 6.06 -3.38
CA GLY A 48 -16.12 4.88 -2.70
C GLY A 48 -14.71 5.10 -2.16
N ILE A 49 -14.22 4.09 -1.47
CA ILE A 49 -12.86 4.07 -0.90
C ILE A 49 -11.95 3.25 -1.79
N ASP A 50 -10.83 3.83 -2.21
CA ASP A 50 -9.82 3.21 -3.07
C ASP A 50 -9.02 2.10 -2.35
N GLY A 51 -9.66 0.98 -2.11
CA GLY A 51 -9.06 -0.20 -1.52
C GLY A 51 -9.57 -1.48 -2.18
N ASN A 52 -8.68 -2.43 -2.46
CA ASN A 52 -9.06 -3.72 -3.05
C ASN A 52 -9.36 -4.78 -1.98
N ALA A 53 -9.79 -5.97 -2.42
CA ALA A 53 -10.11 -7.07 -1.50
C ALA A 53 -8.89 -7.64 -0.77
N ASP A 54 -7.69 -7.48 -1.30
CA ASP A 54 -6.44 -7.87 -0.66
C ASP A 54 -6.02 -6.94 0.49
N GLY A 55 -6.63 -5.74 0.59
CA GLY A 55 -6.28 -4.70 1.56
C GLY A 55 -5.28 -3.66 1.05
N GLU A 56 -4.94 -3.68 -0.25
CA GLU A 56 -4.06 -2.67 -0.86
C GLU A 56 -4.86 -1.43 -1.21
N TYR A 57 -4.38 -0.26 -0.80
CA TYR A 57 -4.91 1.03 -1.24
C TYR A 57 -4.26 1.45 -2.57
N ALA A 58 -4.94 2.32 -3.33
CA ALA A 58 -4.53 2.72 -4.68
C ALA A 58 -3.10 3.26 -4.78
N GLU A 59 -2.64 4.00 -3.77
CA GLU A 59 -1.29 4.55 -3.72
C GLU A 59 -0.20 3.53 -3.41
N ARG A 60 -0.55 2.36 -2.87
CA ARG A 60 0.38 1.28 -2.50
C ARG A 60 1.52 1.73 -1.59
N SER A 61 1.30 2.82 -0.85
CA SER A 61 2.31 3.47 -0.03
C SER A 61 2.37 2.82 1.35
N THR A 62 3.06 1.70 1.42
CA THR A 62 3.21 0.89 2.64
C THR A 62 4.04 1.58 3.71
N GLY A 63 4.95 2.49 3.31
CA GLY A 63 5.78 3.26 4.23
C GLY A 63 5.17 4.56 4.74
N GLY A 64 3.93 4.88 4.36
CA GLY A 64 3.33 6.16 4.76
C GLY A 64 1.82 6.22 4.58
N TYR A 65 1.32 6.41 3.36
CA TYR A 65 -0.09 6.74 3.13
C TYR A 65 -1.09 5.65 3.52
N ASN A 66 -0.71 4.38 3.55
CA ASN A 66 -1.58 3.33 4.09
C ASN A 66 -1.96 3.63 5.56
N CYS A 67 -1.01 4.13 6.36
CA CYS A 67 -1.29 4.52 7.75
C CYS A 67 -2.28 5.68 7.82
N VAL A 68 -2.12 6.66 6.94
CA VAL A 68 -3.02 7.82 6.87
C VAL A 68 -4.45 7.38 6.53
N VAL A 69 -4.60 6.47 5.55
CA VAL A 69 -5.92 5.93 5.20
C VAL A 69 -6.52 5.14 6.34
N ASN A 70 -5.73 4.29 7.00
CA ASN A 70 -6.20 3.52 8.15
C ASN A 70 -6.70 4.44 9.28
N ASP A 71 -5.94 5.51 9.60
CA ASP A 71 -6.32 6.47 10.63
C ASP A 71 -7.60 7.22 10.24
N ALA A 72 -7.73 7.61 8.97
CA ALA A 72 -8.96 8.24 8.49
C ALA A 72 -10.18 7.32 8.63
N MET A 73 -10.04 6.03 8.30
CA MET A 73 -11.14 5.05 8.44
C MET A 73 -11.49 4.78 9.92
N ILE A 74 -10.50 4.71 10.80
CA ILE A 74 -10.70 4.58 12.25
C ILE A 74 -11.44 5.80 12.79
N ASN A 75 -11.02 7.01 12.40
CA ASN A 75 -11.67 8.25 12.82
C ASN A 75 -13.11 8.35 12.28
N LEU A 76 -13.37 7.97 11.04
CA LEU A 76 -14.71 7.88 10.48
C LEU A 76 -15.61 6.92 11.28
N TYR A 77 -15.07 5.77 11.70
CA TYR A 77 -15.78 4.88 12.59
C TYR A 77 -16.09 5.54 13.95
N GLU A 78 -15.11 6.20 14.57
CA GLU A 78 -15.33 6.86 15.86
C GLU A 78 -16.37 7.99 15.78
N MET A 79 -16.43 8.70 14.66
CA MET A 79 -17.42 9.76 14.42
C MET A 79 -18.82 9.20 14.11
N THR A 80 -18.92 8.17 13.28
CA THR A 80 -20.18 7.69 12.72
C THR A 80 -20.72 6.43 13.39
N LYS A 81 -19.84 5.65 14.04
CA LYS A 81 -20.07 4.30 14.57
C LYS A 81 -20.46 3.28 13.50
N ASN A 82 -20.24 3.62 12.21
CA ASN A 82 -20.44 2.68 11.12
C ASN A 82 -19.25 1.70 11.02
N LYS A 83 -19.49 0.44 11.39
CA LYS A 83 -18.46 -0.62 11.41
C LYS A 83 -17.86 -0.95 10.06
N GLU A 84 -18.51 -0.58 8.97
CA GLU A 84 -18.00 -0.79 7.63
C GLU A 84 -16.63 -0.13 7.43
N TYR A 85 -16.42 1.06 8.02
CA TYR A 85 -15.14 1.76 7.95
C TYR A 85 -13.98 0.97 8.56
N LEU A 86 -14.21 0.16 9.58
CA LEU A 86 -13.15 -0.67 10.19
C LEU A 86 -12.72 -1.83 9.29
N SER A 87 -13.52 -2.24 8.32
CA SER A 87 -13.16 -3.31 7.39
C SER A 87 -11.96 -2.96 6.50
N TYR A 88 -11.71 -1.68 6.27
CA TYR A 88 -10.57 -1.21 5.48
C TYR A 88 -9.25 -1.35 6.22
N PRO A 89 -9.05 -0.75 7.43
CA PRO A 89 -7.82 -0.96 8.18
C PRO A 89 -7.62 -2.42 8.57
N GLU A 90 -8.68 -3.20 8.85
CA GLU A 90 -8.56 -4.63 9.15
C GLU A 90 -7.88 -5.37 7.99
N ARG A 91 -8.39 -5.24 6.76
CA ARG A 91 -7.79 -5.88 5.58
C ARG A 91 -6.38 -5.36 5.29
N ASN A 92 -6.16 -4.04 5.40
CA ASN A 92 -4.84 -3.47 5.15
C ASN A 92 -3.81 -3.95 6.18
N LEU A 93 -4.16 -3.99 7.45
CA LEU A 93 -3.24 -4.45 8.51
C LEU A 93 -2.91 -5.94 8.37
N HIS A 94 -3.84 -6.80 7.98
CA HIS A 94 -3.54 -8.20 7.62
C HIS A 94 -2.58 -8.31 6.43
N MET A 95 -2.77 -7.46 5.41
CA MET A 95 -1.81 -7.40 4.31
C MET A 95 -0.43 -6.94 4.80
N MET A 96 -0.39 -5.90 5.64
CA MET A 96 0.86 -5.32 6.15
C MET A 96 1.66 -6.29 7.02
N GLU A 97 1.03 -7.20 7.76
CA GLU A 97 1.74 -8.27 8.49
C GLU A 97 2.64 -9.10 7.57
N LEU A 98 2.22 -9.29 6.32
CA LEU A 98 2.94 -10.05 5.31
C LEU A 98 3.90 -9.17 4.47
N TYR A 99 3.99 -7.87 4.75
CA TYR A 99 4.89 -6.94 4.09
C TYR A 99 6.16 -6.60 4.89
N PHE A 100 6.29 -7.17 6.09
CA PHE A 100 7.52 -7.02 6.87
C PHE A 100 8.63 -7.86 6.25
N GLU A 101 9.82 -7.27 6.20
CA GLU A 101 11.03 -7.90 5.72
C GLU A 101 11.75 -8.64 6.86
N PRO A 102 12.65 -9.59 6.55
CA PRO A 102 13.40 -10.32 7.60
C PRO A 102 14.22 -9.42 8.51
N ASP A 103 14.61 -8.24 8.05
CA ASP A 103 15.33 -7.25 8.85
C ASP A 103 14.40 -6.36 9.70
N GLY A 104 13.10 -6.60 9.65
CA GLY A 104 12.08 -5.85 10.40
C GLY A 104 11.59 -4.59 9.72
N THR A 105 12.09 -4.23 8.54
CA THR A 105 11.58 -3.12 7.74
C THR A 105 10.33 -3.52 6.95
N ILE A 106 9.74 -2.58 6.22
CA ILE A 106 8.58 -2.80 5.37
C ILE A 106 9.00 -2.85 3.91
N PHE A 107 8.41 -3.76 3.13
CA PHE A 107 8.52 -3.75 1.67
C PHE A 107 7.80 -2.53 1.08
N THR A 108 8.56 -1.60 0.49
CA THR A 108 8.07 -0.33 -0.07
C THR A 108 8.20 -0.23 -1.59
N GLN A 109 8.77 -1.24 -2.26
CA GLN A 109 9.12 -1.14 -3.69
C GLN A 109 7.90 -1.06 -4.62
N ASN A 110 6.70 -1.50 -4.17
CA ASN A 110 5.46 -1.40 -4.94
C ASN A 110 4.80 -0.02 -4.84
N SER A 111 5.23 0.84 -3.91
CA SER A 111 4.66 2.16 -3.71
C SER A 111 4.70 3.02 -4.97
N THR A 112 3.68 3.85 -5.15
CA THR A 112 3.63 4.89 -6.19
C THR A 112 4.04 6.27 -5.66
N ARG A 113 4.37 6.37 -4.38
CA ARG A 113 4.67 7.61 -3.67
C ARG A 113 6.15 7.71 -3.31
N GLN A 114 6.50 8.75 -2.54
CA GLN A 114 7.87 9.09 -2.18
C GLN A 114 8.56 8.13 -1.21
N ASP A 115 7.84 7.19 -0.62
CA ASP A 115 8.39 6.11 0.20
C ASP A 115 8.93 4.94 -0.63
N ARG A 116 8.67 4.93 -1.94
CA ARG A 116 9.13 3.85 -2.84
C ARG A 116 10.63 3.59 -2.72
N GLY A 117 10.97 2.36 -2.36
CA GLY A 117 12.35 1.90 -2.22
C GLY A 117 13.09 2.48 -1.02
N LYS A 118 12.42 3.21 -0.14
CA LYS A 118 13.01 3.66 1.13
C LYS A 118 12.94 2.54 2.16
N LYS A 119 13.94 2.50 3.01
CA LYS A 119 13.96 1.65 4.20
C LYS A 119 13.11 2.32 5.27
N VAL A 120 11.96 1.71 5.58
CA VAL A 120 10.98 2.23 6.53
C VAL A 120 10.68 1.16 7.57
N TRP A 121 10.61 1.56 8.84
CA TRP A 121 10.19 0.71 9.95
C TRP A 121 8.66 0.79 10.13
N PRO A 122 8.01 -0.26 10.65
CA PRO A 122 6.55 -0.31 10.77
C PRO A 122 5.98 0.50 11.95
N ASP A 123 6.73 1.43 12.49
CA ASP A 123 6.42 2.13 13.74
C ASP A 123 5.08 2.88 13.67
N LEU A 124 4.76 3.42 12.49
CA LEU A 124 3.46 4.10 12.23
C LEU A 124 2.24 3.18 12.36
N TYR A 125 2.42 1.88 12.20
CA TYR A 125 1.31 0.91 12.31
C TYR A 125 1.03 0.45 13.75
N PHE A 126 1.91 0.76 14.71
CA PHE A 126 1.80 0.29 16.09
C PHE A 126 0.44 0.58 16.70
N HIS A 127 0.03 1.85 16.69
CA HIS A 127 -1.23 2.25 17.30
C HIS A 127 -2.45 1.69 16.57
N GLN A 128 -2.37 1.49 15.26
CA GLN A 128 -3.45 0.93 14.45
C GLN A 128 -3.69 -0.54 14.78
N TYR A 129 -2.64 -1.34 14.88
CA TYR A 129 -2.74 -2.72 15.34
C TYR A 129 -3.34 -2.79 16.75
N LEU A 130 -2.85 -1.96 17.65
CA LEU A 130 -3.33 -1.91 19.03
C LEU A 130 -4.80 -1.46 19.11
N TYR A 131 -5.18 -0.43 18.35
CA TYR A 131 -6.56 0.04 18.26
C TYR A 131 -7.49 -1.07 17.74
N MET A 132 -7.16 -1.68 16.64
CA MET A 132 -7.98 -2.73 16.02
C MET A 132 -8.15 -3.94 16.93
N ALA A 133 -7.09 -4.34 17.63
CA ALA A 133 -7.14 -5.46 18.58
C ALA A 133 -7.94 -5.17 19.85
N THR A 134 -8.08 -3.90 20.27
CA THR A 134 -8.73 -3.52 21.52
C THR A 134 -10.10 -2.90 21.34
N ARG A 135 -10.28 -2.06 20.35
CA ARG A 135 -11.50 -1.28 20.07
C ARG A 135 -12.16 -1.58 18.74
N GLY A 136 -11.40 -2.09 17.75
CA GLY A 136 -11.86 -2.31 16.39
C GLY A 136 -12.79 -3.51 16.19
N ASN A 137 -13.24 -4.17 17.25
CA ASN A 137 -14.07 -5.39 17.24
C ASN A 137 -13.42 -6.61 16.55
N VAL A 138 -12.13 -6.59 16.32
CA VAL A 138 -11.40 -7.76 15.85
C VAL A 138 -11.31 -8.77 17.02
N THR A 139 -11.65 -10.02 16.75
CA THR A 139 -11.77 -11.05 17.79
C THR A 139 -11.00 -12.33 17.42
N GLY A 140 -10.81 -13.19 18.41
CA GLY A 140 -10.18 -14.50 18.20
C GLY A 140 -8.74 -14.42 17.69
N GLU A 141 -8.40 -15.28 16.75
CA GLU A 141 -7.05 -15.42 16.20
C GLU A 141 -6.51 -14.11 15.57
N HIS A 142 -7.33 -13.38 14.86
CA HIS A 142 -6.95 -12.10 14.25
C HIS A 142 -6.59 -11.04 15.29
N ARG A 143 -7.31 -11.01 16.41
CA ARG A 143 -6.95 -10.14 17.53
C ARG A 143 -5.55 -10.45 18.06
N ASP A 144 -5.25 -11.73 18.23
CA ASP A 144 -3.95 -12.19 18.74
C ASP A 144 -2.83 -11.90 17.74
N GLU A 145 -3.09 -12.01 16.43
CA GLU A 145 -2.15 -11.63 15.37
C GLU A 145 -1.82 -10.13 15.44
N PHE A 146 -2.82 -9.28 15.56
CA PHE A 146 -2.61 -7.83 15.68
C PHE A 146 -1.85 -7.44 16.96
N LEU A 147 -2.13 -8.09 18.08
CA LEU A 147 -1.34 -7.88 19.30
C LEU A 147 0.11 -8.32 19.15
N LYS A 148 0.36 -9.44 18.46
CA LYS A 148 1.71 -9.88 18.13
C LYS A 148 2.44 -8.90 17.23
N ALA A 149 1.75 -8.33 16.22
CA ALA A 149 2.30 -7.31 15.34
C ALA A 149 2.68 -6.05 16.12
N ALA A 150 1.81 -5.53 16.97
CA ALA A 150 2.09 -4.39 17.83
C ALA A 150 3.29 -4.67 18.77
N HIS A 151 3.33 -5.87 19.39
CA HIS A 151 4.44 -6.27 20.25
C HIS A 151 5.77 -6.35 19.48
N GLN A 152 5.76 -6.90 18.27
CA GLN A 152 6.97 -6.96 17.43
C GLN A 152 7.50 -5.57 17.08
N ILE A 153 6.61 -4.64 16.75
CA ILE A 153 6.99 -3.26 16.45
C ILE A 153 7.67 -2.61 17.65
N ILE A 154 7.06 -2.66 18.83
CA ILE A 154 7.62 -2.06 20.04
C ILE A 154 8.98 -2.69 20.41
N ARG A 155 9.10 -4.00 20.31
CA ARG A 155 10.39 -4.69 20.55
C ARG A 155 11.45 -4.28 19.55
N SER A 156 11.07 -4.06 18.30
CA SER A 156 11.98 -3.57 17.26
C SER A 156 12.47 -2.16 17.58
N CYS A 157 11.59 -1.24 18.00
CA CYS A 157 11.98 0.10 18.45
C CYS A 157 12.99 0.05 19.60
N ILE A 158 12.70 -0.76 20.63
CA ILE A 158 13.59 -0.92 21.78
C ILE A 158 14.96 -1.49 21.35
N ALA A 159 14.98 -2.50 20.49
CA ALA A 159 16.21 -3.13 20.02
C ALA A 159 17.09 -2.17 19.18
N ARG A 160 16.48 -1.23 18.48
CA ARG A 160 17.19 -0.20 17.72
C ARG A 160 17.66 0.98 18.60
N GLY A 161 17.11 1.12 19.81
CA GLY A 161 17.33 2.28 20.67
C GLY A 161 16.57 3.53 20.20
N ASP A 162 15.50 3.34 19.42
CA ASP A 162 14.65 4.40 18.96
C ASP A 162 13.62 4.80 20.02
N ASP A 163 13.05 6.00 19.88
CA ASP A 163 11.91 6.42 20.67
C ASP A 163 10.70 5.52 20.42
N ALA A 164 9.80 5.44 21.39
CA ALA A 164 8.54 4.72 21.21
C ALA A 164 7.68 5.42 20.11
N PRO A 165 6.86 4.64 19.38
CA PRO A 165 5.95 5.23 18.41
C PRO A 165 5.08 6.34 19.01
N ASP A 166 4.91 7.45 18.28
CA ASP A 166 4.15 8.62 18.74
C ASP A 166 2.64 8.33 18.75
N CYS A 167 2.16 7.75 19.83
CA CYS A 167 0.74 7.43 20.02
C CYS A 167 0.22 7.72 21.44
N LEU A 168 1.00 8.45 22.25
CA LEU A 168 0.64 8.72 23.66
C LEU A 168 -0.76 9.33 23.80
N TYR A 169 -1.14 10.24 22.92
CA TYR A 169 -2.46 10.85 22.95
C TYR A 169 -3.60 9.84 22.74
N LEU A 170 -3.40 8.79 21.93
CA LEU A 170 -4.38 7.71 21.73
C LEU A 170 -4.49 6.83 22.97
N LEU A 171 -3.38 6.56 23.65
CA LEU A 171 -3.39 5.81 24.91
C LEU A 171 -4.12 6.58 26.02
N MET A 172 -4.04 7.91 25.99
CA MET A 172 -4.81 8.76 26.93
C MET A 172 -6.30 8.83 26.59
N LEU A 173 -6.65 8.78 25.30
CA LEU A 173 -8.05 8.80 24.85
C LEU A 173 -8.74 7.44 24.98
N TYR A 174 -8.00 6.37 24.84
CA TYR A 174 -8.53 5.00 24.79
C TYR A 174 -7.85 4.12 25.84
N GLU A 175 -8.42 4.09 27.03
CA GLU A 175 -7.94 3.32 28.18
C GLU A 175 -7.67 1.83 27.84
N GLN A 176 -8.55 1.24 27.01
CA GLN A 176 -8.38 -0.16 26.58
C GLN A 176 -7.08 -0.43 25.81
N MET A 177 -6.55 0.59 25.14
CA MET A 177 -5.23 0.48 24.49
C MET A 177 -4.09 0.57 25.51
N ALA A 178 -4.24 1.42 26.52
CA ALA A 178 -3.22 1.62 27.57
C ALA A 178 -3.12 0.41 28.51
N GLU A 179 -4.22 -0.25 28.80
CA GLU A 179 -4.30 -1.42 29.69
C GLU A 179 -3.96 -2.75 29.01
N CYS A 180 -3.78 -2.73 27.66
CA CYS A 180 -3.54 -3.94 26.91
C CYS A 180 -2.15 -4.51 27.18
N THR A 181 -2.09 -5.77 27.58
CA THR A 181 -0.82 -6.49 27.73
C THR A 181 -0.39 -7.03 26.37
N LEU A 182 0.81 -6.65 25.96
CA LEU A 182 1.45 -7.16 24.74
C LEU A 182 2.28 -8.38 25.07
N GLU A 183 1.71 -9.56 24.82
CA GLU A 183 2.38 -10.83 24.99
C GLU A 183 2.44 -11.57 23.65
N GLY A 184 3.51 -12.29 23.38
CA GLY A 184 3.57 -13.15 22.21
C GLY A 184 4.98 -13.46 21.72
N SER A 185 5.11 -14.63 21.14
CA SER A 185 6.31 -15.07 20.46
C SER A 185 6.22 -14.71 18.99
N GLY A 186 6.99 -13.72 18.59
CA GLY A 186 7.42 -13.51 17.20
C GLY A 186 6.38 -13.55 16.10
N PHE A 187 6.62 -12.72 15.13
CA PHE A 187 5.91 -12.57 13.88
C PHE A 187 5.89 -13.87 13.03
N ILE A 188 4.97 -13.96 12.07
CA ILE A 188 4.93 -15.06 11.09
C ILE A 188 6.19 -15.00 10.22
N LYS A 189 7.17 -15.86 10.52
CA LYS A 189 8.47 -15.87 9.84
C LYS A 189 8.44 -16.61 8.49
N THR A 190 7.45 -17.46 8.28
CA THR A 190 7.37 -18.31 7.10
C THR A 190 5.96 -18.32 6.56
N TYR A 191 5.79 -17.74 5.37
CA TYR A 191 4.52 -17.72 4.66
C TYR A 191 4.73 -17.67 3.15
N ARG A 192 3.65 -17.87 2.43
CA ARG A 192 3.52 -17.65 0.99
C ARG A 192 2.11 -17.20 0.69
N LYS A 193 1.95 -16.00 0.19
CA LYS A 193 0.64 -15.39 -0.08
C LYS A 193 0.63 -14.73 -1.45
N LEU A 194 -0.33 -15.12 -2.25
CA LEU A 194 -0.69 -14.40 -3.47
C LEU A 194 -1.83 -13.43 -3.15
N PHE A 195 -1.57 -12.16 -3.35
CA PHE A 195 -2.52 -11.06 -3.35
C PHE A 195 -3.00 -10.87 -4.80
N LEU A 196 -4.16 -11.44 -5.09
CA LEU A 196 -4.61 -11.63 -6.47
C LEU A 196 -4.98 -10.31 -7.14
N ASP A 197 -5.72 -9.46 -6.44
CA ASP A 197 -6.17 -8.16 -6.96
C ASP A 197 -5.01 -7.18 -7.07
N SER A 198 -4.06 -7.24 -6.14
CA SER A 198 -2.84 -6.44 -6.13
C SER A 198 -1.81 -6.90 -7.17
N GLY A 199 -1.91 -8.16 -7.62
CA GLY A 199 -0.92 -8.77 -8.51
C GLY A 199 0.46 -8.92 -7.84
N VAL A 200 0.47 -9.31 -6.58
CA VAL A 200 1.67 -9.43 -5.73
C VAL A 200 1.74 -10.83 -5.13
N LEU A 201 2.85 -11.52 -5.33
CA LEU A 201 3.18 -12.71 -4.56
C LEU A 201 4.27 -12.36 -3.54
N ARG A 202 3.94 -12.55 -2.27
CA ARG A 202 4.90 -12.42 -1.16
C ARG A 202 5.26 -13.77 -0.60
N VAL A 203 6.54 -14.00 -0.40
CA VAL A 203 7.06 -15.22 0.26
C VAL A 203 8.12 -14.79 1.27
N ALA A 204 7.99 -15.24 2.49
CA ALA A 204 9.01 -15.09 3.52
C ALA A 204 9.46 -16.42 4.06
N ARG A 205 10.71 -16.47 4.47
CA ARG A 205 11.40 -17.55 5.19
C ARG A 205 12.25 -16.90 6.27
N GLU A 206 12.84 -17.69 7.14
CA GLU A 206 13.62 -17.17 8.26
C GLU A 206 14.65 -16.11 7.89
N ASN A 207 15.37 -16.31 6.78
CA ASN A 207 16.53 -15.50 6.40
C ASN A 207 16.31 -14.69 5.11
N TYR A 208 15.20 -14.87 4.43
CA TYR A 208 14.93 -14.13 3.20
C TYR A 208 13.44 -13.94 2.98
N ALA A 209 13.12 -12.91 2.25
CA ALA A 209 11.81 -12.71 1.66
C ALA A 209 11.95 -12.38 0.16
N TYR A 210 10.96 -12.74 -0.63
CA TYR A 210 10.87 -12.23 -1.99
C TYR A 210 9.46 -11.79 -2.35
N THR A 211 9.41 -10.83 -3.25
CA THR A 211 8.17 -10.27 -3.79
C THR A 211 8.22 -10.31 -5.31
N ALA A 212 7.25 -11.00 -5.92
CA ALA A 212 7.03 -10.94 -7.36
C ALA A 212 5.83 -10.04 -7.66
N LEU A 213 5.97 -9.17 -8.66
CA LEU A 213 5.02 -8.12 -9.01
C LEU A 213 4.55 -8.27 -10.48
N LYS A 214 3.25 -8.27 -10.68
CA LYS A 214 2.61 -8.10 -11.98
C LYS A 214 2.63 -6.62 -12.39
N GLY A 215 2.78 -6.35 -13.68
CA GLY A 215 2.63 -4.99 -14.22
C GLY A 215 3.81 -4.04 -13.92
N LYS A 216 4.97 -4.57 -13.52
CA LYS A 216 6.16 -3.78 -13.20
C LYS A 216 7.37 -4.26 -14.01
N THR A 217 8.20 -3.31 -14.46
CA THR A 217 9.50 -3.63 -15.08
C THR A 217 10.48 -4.23 -14.08
N ALA A 218 10.49 -3.72 -12.85
CA ALA A 218 11.15 -4.35 -11.71
C ALA A 218 10.17 -5.34 -11.09
N PHE A 219 10.21 -6.58 -11.51
CA PHE A 219 9.17 -7.56 -11.23
C PHE A 219 9.49 -8.52 -10.09
N LEU A 220 10.75 -8.60 -9.65
CA LEU A 220 11.13 -9.46 -8.53
C LEU A 220 12.11 -8.71 -7.60
N TYR A 221 11.79 -8.71 -6.34
CA TYR A 221 12.63 -8.19 -5.27
C TYR A 221 12.93 -9.32 -4.28
N VAL A 222 14.16 -9.40 -3.84
CA VAL A 222 14.61 -10.39 -2.84
C VAL A 222 15.35 -9.65 -1.75
N ASN A 223 14.90 -9.81 -0.52
CA ASN A 223 15.60 -9.34 0.68
C ASN A 223 16.26 -10.53 1.36
N VAL A 224 17.55 -10.47 1.57
CA VAL A 224 18.33 -11.49 2.29
C VAL A 224 19.12 -10.80 3.39
N ASN A 225 18.72 -10.98 4.64
CA ASN A 225 19.37 -10.39 5.80
C ASN A 225 19.58 -8.86 5.66
N GLY A 226 18.58 -8.14 5.13
CA GLY A 226 18.63 -6.70 4.94
C GLY A 226 19.35 -6.23 3.69
N MET A 227 19.84 -7.14 2.85
CA MET A 227 20.35 -6.83 1.51
C MET A 227 19.26 -7.01 0.48
N ASP A 228 18.95 -5.94 -0.25
CA ASP A 228 17.93 -5.93 -1.29
C ASP A 228 18.53 -6.19 -2.68
N VAL A 229 17.92 -7.11 -3.40
CA VAL A 229 18.23 -7.41 -4.80
C VAL A 229 16.98 -7.23 -5.64
N CYS A 230 17.10 -6.47 -6.73
CA CYS A 230 16.02 -6.21 -7.67
C CYS A 230 16.33 -6.83 -9.04
N PHE A 231 15.37 -7.54 -9.61
CA PHE A 231 15.47 -8.15 -10.92
C PHE A 231 14.61 -7.40 -11.96
N LYS A 232 15.24 -7.13 -13.10
CA LYS A 232 14.61 -6.59 -14.29
C LYS A 232 15.13 -7.36 -15.49
N ILE A 233 14.31 -7.55 -16.51
CA ILE A 233 14.73 -8.09 -17.80
C ILE A 233 14.55 -7.00 -18.84
N GLY A 234 15.67 -6.53 -19.39
CA GLY A 234 15.70 -5.70 -20.58
C GLY A 234 15.61 -6.61 -21.81
N GLU A 235 14.80 -6.22 -22.75
CA GLU A 235 14.67 -6.89 -24.04
C GLU A 235 14.65 -5.85 -25.16
N SER A 236 14.99 -6.28 -26.35
CA SER A 236 14.89 -5.45 -27.54
C SER A 236 14.17 -6.26 -28.62
N PHE A 237 12.86 -6.17 -28.57
CA PHE A 237 11.99 -6.77 -29.57
C PHE A 237 11.10 -5.69 -30.16
N CYS A 238 11.50 -5.15 -31.29
CA CYS A 238 10.83 -4.02 -31.96
C CYS A 238 10.65 -2.83 -31.00
N GLU A 239 9.41 -2.55 -30.57
CA GLU A 239 9.08 -1.43 -29.67
C GLU A 239 9.13 -1.81 -28.19
N VAL A 240 9.23 -3.11 -27.87
CA VAL A 240 9.28 -3.60 -26.48
C VAL A 240 10.71 -3.49 -25.95
N ARG A 241 10.85 -2.81 -24.82
CA ARG A 241 12.15 -2.52 -24.19
C ARG A 241 12.40 -3.29 -22.90
N ASN A 242 11.35 -3.73 -22.25
CA ASN A 242 11.42 -4.40 -20.97
C ASN A 242 10.33 -5.47 -20.86
N PHE A 243 10.66 -6.55 -20.18
CA PHE A 243 9.64 -7.49 -19.71
C PHE A 243 8.74 -6.83 -18.65
N VAL A 244 7.41 -6.89 -18.86
CA VAL A 244 6.40 -6.45 -17.91
C VAL A 244 5.33 -7.53 -17.85
N ALA A 245 5.29 -8.28 -16.77
CA ALA A 245 4.38 -9.39 -16.62
C ALA A 245 2.90 -8.95 -16.68
N GLN A 246 2.14 -9.56 -17.56
CA GLN A 246 0.69 -9.40 -17.67
C GLN A 246 -0.07 -10.38 -16.78
N GLN A 247 0.55 -11.52 -16.46
CA GLN A 247 0.00 -12.53 -15.58
C GLN A 247 1.04 -12.94 -14.53
N LEU A 248 0.54 -13.24 -13.34
CA LEU A 248 1.31 -13.80 -12.23
C LEU A 248 0.53 -15.00 -11.70
N ILE A 249 1.12 -16.19 -11.83
CA ILE A 249 0.51 -17.45 -11.41
C ILE A 249 1.40 -18.08 -10.34
N GLN A 250 0.82 -18.40 -9.20
CA GLN A 250 1.53 -19.15 -8.17
C GLN A 250 1.64 -20.61 -8.57
N THR A 251 2.86 -21.15 -8.54
CA THR A 251 3.12 -22.58 -8.79
C THR A 251 3.44 -23.31 -7.48
N LYS A 252 3.66 -24.61 -7.52
CA LYS A 252 4.04 -25.39 -6.33
C LYS A 252 5.30 -24.83 -5.65
N ASP A 253 6.33 -24.51 -6.43
CA ASP A 253 7.66 -24.18 -5.91
C ASP A 253 8.07 -22.72 -6.15
N GLY A 254 7.23 -21.93 -6.82
CA GLY A 254 7.56 -20.54 -7.16
C GLY A 254 6.37 -19.79 -7.74
N CYS A 255 6.63 -19.03 -8.77
CA CYS A 255 5.61 -18.39 -9.58
C CYS A 255 6.05 -18.33 -11.03
N GLU A 256 5.07 -18.20 -11.90
CA GLU A 256 5.25 -17.95 -13.32
C GLU A 256 4.76 -16.52 -13.63
N LEU A 257 5.60 -15.78 -14.31
CA LEU A 257 5.32 -14.44 -14.80
C LEU A 257 5.34 -14.48 -16.32
N THR A 258 4.23 -14.17 -16.96
CA THR A 258 4.10 -14.23 -18.42
C THR A 258 3.67 -12.89 -19.00
N ALA A 259 4.15 -12.61 -20.21
CA ALA A 259 3.72 -11.48 -21.02
C ALA A 259 3.70 -11.85 -22.48
N SER A 260 2.84 -11.20 -23.26
CA SER A 260 2.84 -11.28 -24.71
C SER A 260 2.57 -9.90 -25.29
N ALA A 261 3.16 -9.61 -26.45
CA ALA A 261 2.96 -8.34 -27.14
C ALA A 261 2.82 -8.57 -28.65
N ASN A 262 1.89 -7.84 -29.26
CA ASN A 262 1.85 -7.67 -30.70
C ASN A 262 2.57 -6.38 -31.04
N VAL A 263 3.60 -6.47 -31.84
CA VAL A 263 4.46 -5.34 -32.19
C VAL A 263 4.58 -5.19 -33.70
N TRP A 264 4.99 -4.00 -34.10
CA TRP A 264 5.29 -3.70 -35.47
C TRP A 264 6.78 -3.80 -35.72
N TYR A 265 7.18 -4.36 -36.86
CA TYR A 265 8.56 -4.26 -37.34
C TYR A 265 8.57 -3.65 -38.72
N TYR A 266 9.69 -3.02 -39.07
CA TYR A 266 9.87 -2.39 -40.36
C TYR A 266 10.33 -3.41 -41.37
N GLU A 267 9.67 -3.44 -42.52
CA GLU A 267 10.14 -4.20 -43.68
C GLU A 267 11.22 -3.41 -44.41
N PRO A 268 12.16 -4.09 -45.10
CA PRO A 268 13.09 -3.43 -46.01
C PRO A 268 12.33 -2.65 -47.09
N TRP A 269 12.88 -1.53 -47.49
CA TRP A 269 12.33 -0.79 -48.64
C TRP A 269 12.59 -1.60 -49.92
N GLU A 270 11.62 -1.60 -50.82
CA GLU A 270 11.78 -2.19 -52.16
C GLU A 270 12.73 -1.36 -53.01
N GLU A 271 12.67 -0.05 -52.84
CA GLU A 271 13.56 0.90 -53.48
C GLU A 271 14.31 1.74 -52.43
N LYS A 272 15.53 2.16 -52.73
CA LYS A 272 16.30 3.00 -51.82
C LYS A 272 15.61 4.35 -51.65
N PRO A 273 15.36 4.82 -50.39
CA PRO A 273 14.80 6.12 -50.16
C PRO A 273 15.66 7.28 -50.68
N ASP A 274 15.05 8.31 -51.20
CA ASP A 274 15.71 9.52 -51.71
C ASP A 274 16.28 10.41 -50.61
N THR A 275 15.88 10.20 -49.36
CA THR A 275 16.28 10.98 -48.19
C THR A 275 16.88 10.10 -47.10
N SER A 276 17.73 10.67 -46.27
CA SER A 276 18.21 10.07 -45.03
C SER A 276 17.37 10.49 -43.81
N ASP A 277 16.40 11.37 -43.98
CA ASP A 277 15.51 11.77 -42.95
C ASP A 277 14.43 10.70 -42.69
N TRP A 278 14.58 9.98 -41.59
CA TRP A 278 13.68 8.89 -41.20
C TRP A 278 12.19 9.27 -41.23
N TRP A 279 11.87 10.49 -40.87
CA TRP A 279 10.50 10.95 -40.79
C TRP A 279 9.83 11.25 -42.14
N GLN A 280 10.66 11.41 -43.17
CA GLN A 280 10.23 11.63 -44.54
C GLN A 280 10.25 10.34 -45.41
N MET A 281 10.77 9.25 -44.84
CA MET A 281 10.80 7.95 -45.53
C MET A 281 9.43 7.30 -45.50
N ASP A 282 9.02 6.66 -46.59
CA ASP A 282 7.84 5.79 -46.63
C ASP A 282 8.15 4.49 -45.88
N GLN A 283 7.52 4.30 -44.73
CA GLN A 283 7.83 3.18 -43.83
C GLN A 283 6.78 2.09 -43.95
N LYS A 284 7.20 0.91 -44.34
CA LYS A 284 6.35 -0.29 -44.31
C LYS A 284 6.47 -0.98 -42.96
N LYS A 285 5.35 -1.28 -42.35
CA LYS A 285 5.26 -1.99 -41.06
C LYS A 285 4.42 -3.26 -41.20
N ARG A 286 4.86 -4.29 -40.51
CA ARG A 286 4.09 -5.54 -40.37
C ARG A 286 3.86 -5.83 -38.91
N SER A 287 2.65 -6.28 -38.57
CA SER A 287 2.31 -6.76 -37.23
C SER A 287 2.95 -8.13 -36.96
N LEU A 288 3.53 -8.29 -35.78
CA LEU A 288 4.07 -9.54 -35.27
C LEU A 288 3.37 -9.91 -33.97
#